data_6838bd9001bae433cec5a575b1882b33
#
_entry.id   6838bd9001bae433cec5a575b1882b33
#
_cell.length_a   1.000
_cell.length_b   1.000
_cell.length_c   1.000
_cell.angle_alpha   90.00
_cell.angle_beta   90.00
_cell.angle_gamma   90.00
#
_symmetry.space_group_name_H-M   'P 1'
#
loop_
_entity.id
_entity.type
_entity.pdbx_description
1 polymer ?
#
loop_
_entity_poly.entity_id
_entity_poly.type
_entity_poly.pdbx_seq_one_letter_code
_entity_poly.pdbx_strand_id
1 'polypeptide(L)'
;MSAPLYEHLLAYSKQNRISFAMPGHKNGRGLKKDLLSLDVTELSATENLIHPGEYVLKAQELLSSLYGSDKSYILTGGSTSAIQSMICAGVKPGGTLLSAGDCHMSVINTCALLGINLKLFPKEIDKSFSVPKGTGTLKKHLTDDIDAVIITSPNYYGICSDIKNTAEECHAKNIPLLVDEAHGAHFIASNLFPQTAVKYADAVCQSAHKTLNAMNGSSYLHINGDLIDRKRLEKSLYMFQSSSPSYVIASSADIARDELTDGAMWEKTYDMCKSFKEKITDTGIKVLENDDMTRLVLNFSNFDIAAFDVDDILSNNGIDIEMADLFNIVLIVT
;
A
#
# COMPACT_ATOMS: atom_id res chain seq x y z
N MET A 1 -9.63 -6.18 37.36
CA MET A 1 -9.44 -5.19 36.29
C MET A 1 -9.94 -5.84 35.02
N SER A 2 -10.86 -5.23 34.26
CA SER A 2 -11.30 -5.75 32.97
C SER A 2 -10.54 -5.01 31.86
N ALA A 3 -10.09 -5.74 30.84
CA ALA A 3 -9.46 -5.21 29.63
C ALA A 3 -10.33 -5.59 28.41
N PRO A 4 -11.51 -4.94 28.26
CA PRO A 4 -12.55 -5.43 27.34
C PRO A 4 -12.09 -5.55 25.90
N LEU A 5 -11.24 -4.64 25.41
CA LEU A 5 -10.66 -4.74 24.06
C LEU A 5 -9.75 -5.94 23.93
N TYR A 6 -8.84 -6.13 24.90
CA TYR A 6 -7.93 -7.29 24.91
C TYR A 6 -8.70 -8.62 24.97
N GLU A 7 -9.68 -8.72 25.87
CA GLU A 7 -10.49 -9.92 26.03
C GLU A 7 -11.27 -10.27 24.77
N HIS A 8 -11.85 -9.24 24.11
CA HIS A 8 -12.55 -9.39 22.83
C HIS A 8 -11.62 -9.87 21.72
N LEU A 9 -10.47 -9.22 21.53
CA LEU A 9 -9.50 -9.59 20.49
C LEU A 9 -8.89 -10.97 20.74
N LEU A 10 -8.65 -11.34 22.00
CA LEU A 10 -8.18 -12.68 22.35
C LEU A 10 -9.23 -13.74 22.03
N ALA A 11 -10.52 -13.47 22.28
CA ALA A 11 -11.60 -14.38 21.91
C ALA A 11 -11.72 -14.52 20.39
N TYR A 12 -11.63 -13.41 19.64
CA TYR A 12 -11.61 -13.42 18.17
C TYR A 12 -10.43 -14.25 17.63
N SER A 13 -9.21 -14.07 18.14
CA SER A 13 -8.01 -14.78 17.67
C SER A 13 -8.10 -16.29 17.82
N LYS A 14 -8.91 -16.78 18.77
CA LYS A 14 -9.13 -18.23 19.01
C LYS A 14 -10.14 -18.86 18.05
N GLN A 15 -10.86 -18.10 17.26
CA GLN A 15 -11.90 -18.62 16.35
C GLN A 15 -11.33 -19.33 15.10
N ASN A 16 -10.02 -19.24 14.86
CA ASN A 16 -9.35 -19.84 13.70
C ASN A 16 -9.98 -19.45 12.34
N ARG A 17 -10.43 -18.22 12.22
CA ARG A 17 -11.07 -17.70 11.00
C ARG A 17 -10.12 -17.73 9.80
N ILE A 18 -10.67 -17.95 8.62
CA ILE A 18 -9.95 -17.79 7.35
C ILE A 18 -10.08 -16.33 6.94
N SER A 19 -8.98 -15.57 6.96
CA SER A 19 -8.98 -14.15 6.65
C SER A 19 -8.42 -13.89 5.25
N PHE A 20 -9.21 -13.23 4.43
CA PHE A 20 -8.82 -12.61 3.16
C PHE A 20 -8.73 -11.07 3.29
N ALA A 21 -8.80 -10.57 4.53
CA ALA A 21 -8.60 -9.17 4.87
C ALA A 21 -7.13 -8.88 5.24
N MET A 22 -6.77 -7.60 5.29
CA MET A 22 -5.52 -7.15 5.92
C MET A 22 -5.54 -7.47 7.44
N PRO A 23 -4.41 -7.60 8.11
CA PRO A 23 -3.04 -7.50 7.61
C PRO A 23 -2.56 -8.76 6.89
N GLY A 24 -1.48 -8.61 6.09
CA GLY A 24 -0.89 -9.69 5.27
C GLY A 24 -0.44 -10.92 6.05
N HIS A 25 0.00 -10.76 7.30
CA HIS A 25 0.39 -11.87 8.18
C HIS A 25 -0.78 -12.76 8.65
N LYS A 26 -2.01 -12.48 8.24
CA LYS A 26 -3.21 -13.31 8.48
C LYS A 26 -3.32 -13.81 9.93
N ASN A 27 -3.60 -12.88 10.85
CA ASN A 27 -3.75 -13.15 12.28
C ASN A 27 -2.48 -13.74 12.93
N GLY A 28 -1.31 -13.31 12.51
CA GLY A 28 -0.02 -13.68 13.07
C GLY A 28 0.58 -14.98 12.51
N ARG A 29 -0.05 -15.64 11.53
CA ARG A 29 0.43 -16.92 10.97
C ARG A 29 1.79 -16.79 10.28
N GLY A 30 2.06 -15.64 9.65
CA GLY A 30 3.32 -15.33 8.98
C GLY A 30 4.38 -14.67 9.88
N LEU A 31 4.08 -14.36 11.15
CA LEU A 31 5.02 -13.66 12.03
C LEU A 31 5.93 -14.60 12.82
N LYS A 32 7.19 -14.18 13.04
CA LYS A 32 8.13 -14.86 13.94
C LYS A 32 7.70 -14.70 15.39
N LYS A 33 7.81 -15.77 16.18
CA LYS A 33 7.28 -15.84 17.57
C LYS A 33 8.01 -14.95 18.57
N ASP A 34 9.28 -14.64 18.33
CA ASP A 34 10.13 -13.82 19.19
C ASP A 34 10.01 -12.31 18.95
N LEU A 35 9.16 -11.91 17.99
CA LEU A 35 9.04 -10.51 17.57
C LEU A 35 8.68 -9.55 18.71
N LEU A 36 7.85 -9.98 19.67
CA LEU A 36 7.45 -9.15 20.82
C LEU A 36 8.61 -8.86 21.79
N SER A 37 9.67 -9.68 21.80
CA SER A 37 10.87 -9.39 22.62
C SER A 37 11.72 -8.23 22.08
N LEU A 38 11.38 -7.73 20.87
CA LEU A 38 12.04 -6.61 20.20
C LEU A 38 11.36 -5.27 20.50
N ASP A 39 10.40 -5.24 21.44
CA ASP A 39 9.77 -3.96 21.87
C ASP A 39 10.74 -3.18 22.77
N VAL A 40 11.58 -2.39 22.11
CA VAL A 40 12.65 -1.59 22.72
C VAL A 40 12.47 -0.12 22.32
N THR A 41 13.26 0.75 22.92
CA THR A 41 13.30 2.17 22.56
C THR A 41 14.66 2.56 21.97
N GLU A 42 14.82 3.82 21.57
CA GLU A 42 16.05 4.39 21.01
C GLU A 42 17.14 4.49 22.07
N LEU A 43 18.01 3.53 22.10
CA LEU A 43 19.23 3.49 22.90
C LEU A 43 20.44 3.46 21.97
N SER A 44 21.64 3.73 22.50
CA SER A 44 22.87 3.60 21.71
C SER A 44 23.08 2.19 21.12
N ALA A 45 22.52 1.16 21.76
CA ALA A 45 22.60 -0.22 21.29
C ALA A 45 21.48 -0.64 20.32
N THR A 46 20.37 0.10 20.27
CA THR A 46 19.20 -0.20 19.43
C THR A 46 19.01 0.81 18.30
N GLU A 47 19.84 1.84 18.26
CA GLU A 47 19.89 2.92 17.28
C GLU A 47 18.61 3.79 17.25
N ASN A 48 18.42 4.55 16.18
CA ASN A 48 17.27 5.44 16.00
C ASN A 48 16.77 5.36 14.56
N LEU A 49 15.47 5.11 14.36
CA LEU A 49 14.88 4.97 13.01
C LEU A 49 14.90 6.28 12.21
N ILE A 50 14.91 7.44 12.90
CA ILE A 50 14.91 8.76 12.25
C ILE A 50 16.34 9.22 11.96
N HIS A 51 17.27 8.88 12.86
CA HIS A 51 18.71 9.14 12.72
C HIS A 51 19.44 7.79 12.66
N PRO A 52 19.34 7.07 11.52
CA PRO A 52 19.78 5.69 11.42
C PRO A 52 21.27 5.54 11.68
N GLY A 53 21.63 4.59 12.54
CA GLY A 53 22.96 4.09 12.72
C GLY A 53 23.30 2.97 11.74
N GLU A 54 24.21 2.06 12.12
CA GLU A 54 24.72 1.02 11.22
C GLU A 54 23.66 0.04 10.75
N TYR A 55 22.83 -0.52 11.65
CA TYR A 55 21.90 -1.61 11.34
C TYR A 55 20.63 -1.11 10.67
N VAL A 56 20.06 -0.01 11.14
CA VAL A 56 18.89 0.61 10.50
C VAL A 56 19.25 1.11 9.11
N LEU A 57 20.43 1.75 8.95
CA LEU A 57 20.91 2.17 7.63
C LEU A 57 21.09 0.99 6.71
N LYS A 58 21.69 -0.11 7.18
CA LYS A 58 21.88 -1.33 6.40
C LYS A 58 20.56 -1.95 5.94
N ALA A 59 19.54 -2.00 6.81
CA ALA A 59 18.20 -2.49 6.44
C ALA A 59 17.58 -1.62 5.34
N GLN A 60 17.71 -0.30 5.43
CA GLN A 60 17.22 0.65 4.41
C GLN A 60 18.01 0.54 3.09
N GLU A 61 19.32 0.30 3.13
CA GLU A 61 20.14 0.04 1.94
C GLU A 61 19.74 -1.27 1.24
N LEU A 62 19.47 -2.32 2.00
CA LEU A 62 18.97 -3.59 1.44
C LEU A 62 17.58 -3.41 0.81
N LEU A 63 16.71 -2.62 1.44
CA LEU A 63 15.41 -2.26 0.89
C LEU A 63 15.57 -1.46 -0.41
N SER A 64 16.45 -0.46 -0.45
CA SER A 64 16.76 0.31 -1.65
C SER A 64 17.29 -0.57 -2.77
N SER A 65 18.22 -1.46 -2.45
CA SER A 65 18.81 -2.41 -3.41
C SER A 65 17.78 -3.36 -4.00
N LEU A 66 16.85 -3.86 -3.18
CA LEU A 66 15.79 -4.77 -3.63
C LEU A 66 14.86 -4.09 -4.64
N TYR A 67 14.41 -2.88 -4.36
CA TYR A 67 13.47 -2.15 -5.22
C TYR A 67 14.14 -1.33 -6.33
N GLY A 68 15.46 -1.15 -6.26
CA GLY A 68 16.22 -0.33 -7.22
C GLY A 68 15.99 1.17 -7.04
N SER A 69 15.71 1.64 -5.82
CA SER A 69 15.56 3.06 -5.50
C SER A 69 16.87 3.69 -5.05
N ASP A 70 16.99 5.02 -5.17
CA ASP A 70 18.17 5.75 -4.68
C ASP A 70 18.23 5.75 -3.15
N LYS A 71 17.08 5.85 -2.48
CA LYS A 71 16.96 5.80 -1.02
C LYS A 71 15.62 5.25 -0.60
N SER A 72 15.62 4.39 0.41
CA SER A 72 14.39 3.85 1.01
C SER A 72 14.39 4.05 2.52
N TYR A 73 13.18 4.15 3.07
CA TYR A 73 12.94 4.29 4.49
C TYR A 73 11.94 3.23 4.97
N ILE A 74 12.23 2.63 6.13
CA ILE A 74 11.26 1.79 6.86
C ILE A 74 10.50 2.71 7.81
N LEU A 75 9.16 2.69 7.74
CA LEU A 75 8.28 3.53 8.53
C LEU A 75 7.33 2.70 9.38
N THR A 76 6.97 3.22 10.54
CA THR A 76 6.10 2.54 11.52
C THR A 76 4.75 3.25 11.71
N GLY A 77 4.53 4.36 11.00
CA GLY A 77 3.28 5.13 11.00
C GLY A 77 2.34 4.81 9.81
N GLY A 78 2.57 3.67 9.14
CA GLY A 78 1.82 3.27 7.95
C GLY A 78 2.10 4.15 6.73
N SER A 79 1.49 3.80 5.59
CA SER A 79 1.56 4.64 4.37
C SER A 79 0.99 6.04 4.58
N THR A 80 0.17 6.26 5.61
CA THR A 80 -0.32 7.60 5.94
C THR A 80 0.85 8.55 6.24
N SER A 81 1.80 8.15 7.09
CA SER A 81 2.99 8.97 7.38
C SER A 81 3.91 9.14 6.17
N ALA A 82 4.01 8.12 5.31
CA ALA A 82 4.72 8.19 4.04
C ALA A 82 4.08 9.22 3.08
N ILE A 83 2.76 9.14 2.89
CA ILE A 83 1.99 10.08 2.04
C ILE A 83 2.13 11.51 2.56
N GLN A 84 1.98 11.73 3.86
CA GLN A 84 2.19 13.03 4.49
C GLN A 84 3.59 13.57 4.21
N SER A 85 4.60 12.73 4.34
CA SER A 85 6.01 13.12 4.17
C SER A 85 6.33 13.44 2.71
N MET A 86 5.91 12.61 1.75
CA MET A 86 6.20 12.84 0.34
C MET A 86 5.42 14.05 -0.22
N ILE A 87 4.17 14.27 0.19
CA ILE A 87 3.41 15.48 -0.19
C ILE A 87 4.07 16.72 0.41
N CYS A 88 4.41 16.70 1.70
CA CYS A 88 5.10 17.82 2.35
C CYS A 88 6.45 18.14 1.67
N ALA A 89 7.18 17.13 1.18
CA ALA A 89 8.44 17.32 0.47
C ALA A 89 8.23 17.84 -0.96
N GLY A 90 7.22 17.34 -1.66
CA GLY A 90 6.95 17.69 -3.06
C GLY A 90 6.22 19.03 -3.26
N VAL A 91 5.38 19.46 -2.30
CA VAL A 91 4.55 20.67 -2.44
C VAL A 91 4.77 21.61 -1.25
N LYS A 92 4.93 22.91 -1.53
CA LYS A 92 5.02 23.95 -0.48
C LYS A 92 3.63 24.36 -0.01
N PRO A 93 3.48 24.90 1.23
CA PRO A 93 2.23 25.52 1.65
C PRO A 93 1.74 26.58 0.63
N GLY A 94 0.46 26.53 0.27
CA GLY A 94 -0.12 27.38 -0.78
C GLY A 94 0.10 26.87 -2.21
N GLY A 95 0.95 25.86 -2.41
CA GLY A 95 1.14 25.21 -3.72
C GLY A 95 -0.02 24.28 -4.08
N THR A 96 0.07 23.63 -5.25
CA THR A 96 -1.01 22.83 -5.83
C THR A 96 -0.57 21.38 -6.05
N LEU A 97 -1.29 20.45 -5.45
CA LEU A 97 -1.18 19.01 -5.72
C LEU A 97 -2.29 18.57 -6.67
N LEU A 98 -1.93 17.91 -7.76
CA LEU A 98 -2.90 17.25 -8.65
C LEU A 98 -3.06 15.79 -8.25
N SER A 99 -4.29 15.30 -8.10
CA SER A 99 -4.58 13.91 -7.77
C SER A 99 -5.76 13.35 -8.56
N ALA A 100 -5.82 12.03 -8.69
CA ALA A 100 -7.02 11.35 -9.16
C ALA A 100 -8.14 11.41 -8.12
N GLY A 101 -9.39 11.34 -8.56
CA GLY A 101 -10.56 11.43 -7.68
C GLY A 101 -10.77 10.23 -6.76
N ASP A 102 -10.02 9.14 -6.95
CA ASP A 102 -10.01 7.92 -6.10
C ASP A 102 -8.82 7.87 -5.12
N CYS A 103 -8.16 9.00 -4.87
CA CYS A 103 -7.06 9.05 -3.91
C CYS A 103 -7.53 8.72 -2.48
N HIS A 104 -6.63 8.13 -1.71
CA HIS A 104 -6.90 7.82 -0.31
C HIS A 104 -7.12 9.09 0.52
N MET A 105 -7.97 9.01 1.57
CA MET A 105 -8.28 10.14 2.46
C MET A 105 -7.05 10.81 3.08
N SER A 106 -5.94 10.08 3.25
CA SER A 106 -4.69 10.67 3.73
C SER A 106 -4.14 11.77 2.82
N VAL A 107 -4.36 11.70 1.51
CA VAL A 107 -3.98 12.76 0.56
C VAL A 107 -4.79 14.03 0.83
N ILE A 108 -6.12 13.90 0.92
CA ILE A 108 -7.04 15.01 1.19
C ILE A 108 -6.73 15.66 2.54
N ASN A 109 -6.61 14.83 3.59
CA ASN A 109 -6.32 15.29 4.95
C ASN A 109 -4.94 15.97 5.03
N THR A 110 -3.96 15.48 4.30
CA THR A 110 -2.62 16.09 4.26
C THR A 110 -2.66 17.46 3.59
N CYS A 111 -3.36 17.60 2.47
CA CYS A 111 -3.53 18.89 1.81
C CYS A 111 -4.22 19.91 2.73
N ALA A 112 -5.29 19.50 3.42
CA ALA A 112 -5.98 20.34 4.39
C ALA A 112 -5.07 20.77 5.56
N LEU A 113 -4.28 19.82 6.11
CA LEU A 113 -3.36 20.08 7.22
C LEU A 113 -2.23 21.05 6.83
N LEU A 114 -1.69 20.91 5.62
CA LEU A 114 -0.53 21.67 5.17
C LEU A 114 -0.88 22.95 4.40
N GLY A 115 -2.18 23.26 4.20
CA GLY A 115 -2.62 24.40 3.40
C GLY A 115 -2.22 24.28 1.92
N ILE A 116 -2.32 23.08 1.35
CA ILE A 116 -2.03 22.77 -0.05
C ILE A 116 -3.34 22.76 -0.83
N ASN A 117 -3.34 23.38 -2.02
CA ASN A 117 -4.48 23.34 -2.92
C ASN A 117 -4.55 21.96 -3.60
N LEU A 118 -5.65 21.24 -3.39
CA LEU A 118 -5.87 19.95 -4.04
C LEU A 118 -6.74 20.12 -5.29
N LYS A 119 -6.19 19.80 -6.46
CA LYS A 119 -6.94 19.64 -7.71
C LYS A 119 -7.20 18.17 -7.98
N LEU A 120 -8.46 17.82 -8.25
CA LEU A 120 -8.85 16.47 -8.58
C LEU A 120 -9.22 16.35 -10.05
N PHE A 121 -8.74 15.29 -10.71
CA PHE A 121 -9.23 14.91 -12.03
C PHE A 121 -10.09 13.62 -11.93
N PRO A 122 -11.12 13.49 -12.78
CA PRO A 122 -12.00 12.33 -12.76
C PRO A 122 -11.29 11.12 -13.34
N LYS A 123 -11.61 9.92 -12.81
CA LYS A 123 -11.22 8.65 -13.41
C LYS A 123 -12.35 8.05 -14.24
N GLU A 124 -11.99 7.28 -15.25
CA GLU A 124 -12.94 6.42 -15.92
C GLU A 124 -13.39 5.30 -15.00
N ILE A 125 -14.65 4.90 -15.16
CA ILE A 125 -15.26 3.81 -14.40
C ILE A 125 -15.47 2.62 -15.34
N ASP A 126 -15.05 1.43 -14.91
CA ASP A 126 -15.51 0.19 -15.53
C ASP A 126 -16.99 -0.02 -15.22
N LYS A 127 -17.83 -0.02 -16.26
CA LYS A 127 -19.29 -0.07 -16.08
C LYS A 127 -19.79 -1.45 -15.67
N SER A 128 -19.01 -2.50 -15.94
CA SER A 128 -19.42 -3.89 -15.65
C SER A 128 -19.24 -4.23 -14.17
N PHE A 129 -18.25 -3.61 -13.54
CA PHE A 129 -17.91 -3.81 -12.13
C PHE A 129 -18.16 -2.57 -11.28
N SER A 130 -18.43 -1.41 -11.90
CA SER A 130 -18.59 -0.11 -11.21
C SER A 130 -17.34 0.31 -10.41
N VAL A 131 -16.15 0.00 -10.90
CA VAL A 131 -14.88 0.27 -10.25
C VAL A 131 -14.03 1.28 -11.04
N PRO A 132 -13.18 2.10 -10.39
CA PRO A 132 -12.28 3.01 -11.09
C PRO A 132 -11.26 2.24 -11.93
N LYS A 133 -11.04 2.68 -13.16
CA LYS A 133 -9.94 2.19 -14.01
C LYS A 133 -8.59 2.79 -13.60
N GLY A 134 -7.50 2.29 -14.17
CA GLY A 134 -6.19 2.91 -14.05
C GLY A 134 -6.18 4.36 -14.57
N THR A 135 -5.27 5.17 -14.06
CA THR A 135 -5.06 6.54 -14.55
C THR A 135 -4.51 6.51 -15.97
N GLY A 136 -5.19 7.20 -16.87
CA GLY A 136 -4.73 7.41 -18.24
C GLY A 136 -3.85 8.65 -18.36
N THR A 137 -3.83 9.31 -19.55
CA THR A 137 -3.01 10.50 -19.81
C THR A 137 -3.39 11.69 -18.93
N LEU A 138 -2.39 12.35 -18.37
CA LEU A 138 -2.52 13.55 -17.53
C LEU A 138 -2.34 14.86 -18.32
N LYS A 139 -1.92 14.81 -19.60
CA LYS A 139 -1.51 15.99 -20.39
C LYS A 139 -2.44 17.21 -20.25
N LYS A 140 -3.76 16.97 -20.29
CA LYS A 140 -4.76 18.06 -20.19
C LYS A 140 -4.95 18.61 -18.78
N HIS A 141 -4.44 17.92 -17.75
CA HIS A 141 -4.56 18.30 -16.36
C HIS A 141 -3.29 18.92 -15.79
N LEU A 142 -2.13 18.74 -16.46
CA LEU A 142 -0.83 19.28 -16.08
C LEU A 142 -0.72 20.77 -16.50
N THR A 143 -1.40 21.64 -15.77
CA THR A 143 -1.33 23.10 -15.91
C THR A 143 -0.08 23.66 -15.21
N ASP A 144 0.33 24.89 -15.52
CA ASP A 144 1.59 25.49 -15.04
C ASP A 144 1.60 25.77 -13.52
N ASP A 145 0.46 25.70 -12.87
CA ASP A 145 0.31 25.90 -11.42
C ASP A 145 0.37 24.59 -10.61
N ILE A 146 0.68 23.44 -11.24
CA ILE A 146 0.84 22.15 -10.55
C ILE A 146 2.28 22.00 -10.06
N ASP A 147 2.45 21.83 -8.75
CA ASP A 147 3.77 21.59 -8.11
C ASP A 147 4.14 20.12 -8.04
N ALA A 148 3.16 19.23 -7.88
CA ALA A 148 3.36 17.78 -7.87
C ALA A 148 2.09 17.04 -8.29
N VAL A 149 2.26 15.79 -8.71
CA VAL A 149 1.16 14.85 -8.99
C VAL A 149 1.24 13.70 -8.01
N ILE A 150 0.08 13.25 -7.49
CA ILE A 150 -0.04 11.99 -6.76
C ILE A 150 -1.11 11.10 -7.38
N ILE A 151 -0.79 9.85 -7.63
CA ILE A 151 -1.75 8.85 -8.11
C ILE A 151 -1.68 7.58 -7.25
N THR A 152 -2.80 6.84 -7.20
CA THR A 152 -2.87 5.54 -6.54
C THR A 152 -2.75 4.43 -7.59
N SER A 153 -1.77 3.53 -7.41
CA SER A 153 -1.54 2.39 -8.29
C SER A 153 -0.78 1.27 -7.54
N PRO A 154 -1.34 0.05 -7.42
CA PRO A 154 -2.69 -0.31 -7.87
C PRO A 154 -3.77 0.39 -7.05
N ASN A 155 -4.98 0.49 -7.61
CA ASN A 155 -6.14 0.90 -6.85
C ASN A 155 -6.63 -0.25 -5.95
N TYR A 156 -7.71 -0.02 -5.19
CA TYR A 156 -8.23 -0.99 -4.22
C TYR A 156 -8.68 -2.32 -4.86
N TYR A 157 -9.03 -2.30 -6.15
CA TYR A 157 -9.48 -3.45 -6.92
C TYR A 157 -8.34 -4.14 -7.71
N GLY A 158 -7.09 -3.76 -7.49
CA GLY A 158 -5.92 -4.37 -8.13
C GLY A 158 -5.67 -3.91 -9.57
N ILE A 159 -6.24 -2.77 -9.98
CA ILE A 159 -6.02 -2.18 -11.31
C ILE A 159 -4.89 -1.17 -11.23
N CYS A 160 -3.87 -1.34 -12.07
CA CYS A 160 -2.72 -0.46 -12.17
C CYS A 160 -2.96 0.71 -13.14
N SER A 161 -2.24 1.80 -12.90
CA SER A 161 -2.12 2.91 -13.82
C SER A 161 -0.88 2.77 -14.70
N ASP A 162 -0.85 3.43 -15.85
CA ASP A 162 0.36 3.51 -16.68
C ASP A 162 1.36 4.50 -16.06
N ILE A 163 2.09 4.00 -15.05
CA ILE A 163 3.04 4.82 -14.28
C ILE A 163 4.15 5.35 -15.16
N LYS A 164 4.65 4.55 -16.10
CA LYS A 164 5.73 4.96 -17.00
C LYS A 164 5.33 6.18 -17.81
N ASN A 165 4.21 6.11 -18.52
CA ASN A 165 3.73 7.24 -19.33
C ASN A 165 3.38 8.44 -18.44
N THR A 166 2.78 8.20 -17.26
CA THR A 166 2.47 9.26 -16.30
C THR A 166 3.73 9.99 -15.82
N ALA A 167 4.81 9.26 -15.54
CA ALA A 167 6.10 9.84 -15.16
C ALA A 167 6.71 10.67 -16.31
N GLU A 168 6.70 10.13 -17.54
CA GLU A 168 7.19 10.84 -18.72
C GLU A 168 6.44 12.17 -18.93
N GLU A 169 5.12 12.19 -18.77
CA GLU A 169 4.29 13.40 -18.88
C GLU A 169 4.61 14.44 -17.78
N CYS A 170 4.81 13.98 -16.52
CA CYS A 170 5.16 14.85 -15.40
C CYS A 170 6.59 15.41 -15.55
N HIS A 171 7.56 14.55 -15.82
CA HIS A 171 8.96 14.93 -15.95
C HIS A 171 9.23 15.88 -17.12
N ALA A 172 8.46 15.79 -18.23
CA ALA A 172 8.53 16.74 -19.32
C ALA A 172 8.23 18.19 -18.89
N LYS A 173 7.60 18.38 -17.72
CA LYS A 173 7.29 19.68 -17.10
C LYS A 173 8.06 19.94 -15.80
N ASN A 174 9.04 19.11 -15.44
CA ASN A 174 9.75 19.14 -14.14
C ASN A 174 8.80 19.03 -12.94
N ILE A 175 7.70 18.32 -13.07
CA ILE A 175 6.74 18.06 -11.99
C ILE A 175 7.05 16.69 -11.40
N PRO A 176 7.29 16.55 -10.08
CA PRO A 176 7.50 15.26 -9.45
C PRO A 176 6.22 14.41 -9.45
N LEU A 177 6.39 13.11 -9.74
CA LEU A 177 5.35 12.10 -9.60
C LEU A 177 5.49 11.37 -8.27
N LEU A 178 4.46 11.45 -7.44
CA LEU A 178 4.29 10.70 -6.21
C LEU A 178 3.32 9.54 -6.47
N VAL A 179 3.61 8.36 -5.96
CA VAL A 179 2.71 7.20 -6.13
C VAL A 179 2.36 6.58 -4.79
N ASP A 180 1.06 6.51 -4.53
CA ASP A 180 0.49 5.66 -3.48
C ASP A 180 0.37 4.23 -4.02
N GLU A 181 1.42 3.44 -3.80
CA GLU A 181 1.49 2.01 -4.11
C GLU A 181 1.26 1.16 -2.85
N ALA A 182 0.38 1.62 -1.95
CA ALA A 182 0.14 0.94 -0.67
C ALA A 182 -0.27 -0.53 -0.83
N HIS A 183 -0.83 -0.92 -1.95
CA HIS A 183 -1.26 -2.30 -2.24
C HIS A 183 -0.29 -3.08 -3.14
N GLY A 184 0.88 -2.53 -3.52
CA GLY A 184 1.80 -3.13 -4.48
C GLY A 184 3.18 -3.53 -3.92
N ALA A 185 3.36 -3.62 -2.60
CA ALA A 185 4.66 -3.95 -2.02
C ALA A 185 5.22 -5.31 -2.49
N HIS A 186 4.39 -6.26 -2.87
CA HIS A 186 4.79 -7.57 -3.38
C HIS A 186 5.18 -7.58 -4.87
N PHE A 187 4.96 -6.50 -5.61
CA PHE A 187 5.21 -6.49 -7.06
C PHE A 187 6.66 -6.78 -7.46
N ILE A 188 7.61 -6.49 -6.57
CA ILE A 188 9.02 -6.78 -6.82
C ILE A 188 9.37 -8.27 -6.70
N ALA A 189 8.50 -9.10 -6.11
CA ALA A 189 8.82 -10.48 -5.78
C ALA A 189 8.96 -11.40 -7.02
N SER A 190 8.23 -11.15 -8.11
CA SER A 190 8.33 -11.92 -9.35
C SER A 190 7.88 -11.08 -10.56
N ASN A 191 8.43 -11.41 -11.73
CA ASN A 191 8.04 -10.82 -13.02
C ASN A 191 6.62 -11.20 -13.48
N LEU A 192 5.91 -12.05 -12.76
CA LEU A 192 4.50 -12.37 -12.99
C LEU A 192 3.58 -11.23 -12.52
N PHE A 193 4.05 -10.37 -11.63
CA PHE A 193 3.32 -9.20 -11.14
C PHE A 193 3.59 -7.95 -11.99
N PRO A 194 2.75 -6.90 -11.87
CA PRO A 194 3.02 -5.61 -12.47
C PRO A 194 4.37 -5.04 -12.05
N GLN A 195 4.94 -4.17 -12.87
CA GLN A 195 6.15 -3.44 -12.47
C GLN A 195 5.80 -2.46 -11.35
N THR A 196 6.62 -2.44 -10.29
CA THR A 196 6.48 -1.46 -9.21
C THR A 196 6.70 -0.03 -9.73
N ALA A 197 5.94 0.92 -9.18
CA ALA A 197 6.07 2.34 -9.47
C ALA A 197 7.45 2.91 -9.12
N VAL A 198 8.19 2.25 -8.22
CA VAL A 198 9.55 2.65 -7.80
C VAL A 198 10.48 2.83 -8.99
N LYS A 199 10.27 2.12 -10.06
CA LYS A 199 11.09 2.22 -11.27
C LYS A 199 10.98 3.55 -12.02
N TYR A 200 9.89 4.28 -11.84
CA TYR A 200 9.55 5.44 -12.68
C TYR A 200 9.23 6.71 -11.89
N ALA A 201 8.69 6.58 -10.68
CA ALA A 201 8.22 7.70 -9.87
C ALA A 201 9.31 8.27 -8.96
N ASP A 202 9.18 9.54 -8.57
CA ASP A 202 10.14 10.24 -7.73
C ASP A 202 9.98 9.91 -6.25
N ALA A 203 8.75 9.62 -5.81
CA ALA A 203 8.48 9.10 -4.46
C ALA A 203 7.36 8.06 -4.52
N VAL A 204 7.56 6.93 -3.85
CA VAL A 204 6.60 5.82 -3.81
C VAL A 204 6.43 5.34 -2.38
N CYS A 205 5.19 5.29 -1.89
CA CYS A 205 4.89 4.65 -0.61
C CYS A 205 4.23 3.29 -0.81
N GLN A 206 4.62 2.33 0.03
CA GLN A 206 4.06 0.99 0.05
C GLN A 206 3.69 0.60 1.48
N SER A 207 2.52 -0.03 1.68
CA SER A 207 2.16 -0.64 2.97
C SER A 207 2.67 -2.07 3.01
N ALA A 208 3.76 -2.32 3.72
CA ALA A 208 4.28 -3.67 3.90
C ALA A 208 3.23 -4.58 4.53
N HIS A 209 2.49 -4.09 5.52
CA HIS A 209 1.48 -4.87 6.26
C HIS A 209 0.23 -5.26 5.46
N LYS A 210 -0.03 -4.65 4.29
CA LYS A 210 -1.24 -4.99 3.50
C LYS A 210 -1.07 -6.29 2.73
N THR A 211 0.10 -6.49 2.14
CA THR A 211 0.37 -7.61 1.24
C THR A 211 1.52 -8.51 1.69
N LEU A 212 2.36 -8.07 2.61
CA LEU A 212 3.50 -8.85 3.13
C LEU A 212 3.28 -9.32 4.57
N ASN A 213 4.13 -10.23 5.05
CA ASN A 213 4.13 -10.74 6.41
C ASN A 213 4.69 -9.72 7.42
N ALA A 214 4.08 -8.53 7.47
CA ALA A 214 4.50 -7.46 8.36
C ALA A 214 3.37 -7.01 9.28
N MET A 215 3.72 -6.48 10.45
CA MET A 215 2.76 -5.97 11.42
C MET A 215 2.09 -4.69 10.90
N ASN A 216 0.84 -4.49 11.32
CA ASN A 216 0.08 -3.28 11.02
C ASN A 216 0.89 -2.02 11.37
N GLY A 217 0.82 -1.02 10.48
CA GLY A 217 1.58 0.22 10.61
C GLY A 217 2.94 0.18 9.93
N SER A 218 3.42 -0.98 9.45
CA SER A 218 4.67 -1.04 8.68
C SER A 218 4.47 -0.55 7.26
N SER A 219 5.40 0.27 6.78
CA SER A 219 5.40 0.76 5.40
C SER A 219 6.82 1.07 4.93
N TYR A 220 6.96 1.18 3.61
CA TYR A 220 8.17 1.62 2.93
C TYR A 220 7.91 2.95 2.23
N LEU A 221 8.93 3.79 2.16
CA LEU A 221 8.97 4.98 1.33
C LEU A 221 10.25 4.94 0.50
N HIS A 222 10.10 5.01 -0.81
CA HIS A 222 11.18 4.99 -1.79
C HIS A 222 11.30 6.35 -2.47
N ILE A 223 12.52 6.81 -2.70
CA ILE A 223 12.81 8.09 -3.34
C ILE A 223 13.81 7.87 -4.47
N ASN A 224 13.55 8.51 -5.61
CA ASN A 224 14.42 8.50 -6.79
C ASN A 224 14.62 9.92 -7.32
N GLY A 225 15.70 10.11 -8.07
CA GLY A 225 16.03 11.38 -8.73
C GLY A 225 16.17 12.56 -7.78
N ASP A 226 16.05 13.77 -8.33
CA ASP A 226 16.33 15.02 -7.63
C ASP A 226 15.13 15.98 -7.56
N LEU A 227 13.94 15.56 -8.06
CA LEU A 227 12.74 16.42 -8.03
C LEU A 227 12.13 16.56 -6.64
N ILE A 228 12.43 15.63 -5.72
CA ILE A 228 12.02 15.70 -4.32
C ILE A 228 13.13 16.30 -3.46
N ASP A 229 12.84 17.36 -2.75
CA ASP A 229 13.78 17.95 -1.76
C ASP A 229 14.00 16.96 -0.60
N ARG A 230 15.14 16.27 -0.63
CA ARG A 230 15.50 15.22 0.35
C ARG A 230 15.62 15.77 1.78
N LYS A 231 16.12 17.00 1.95
CA LYS A 231 16.21 17.64 3.28
C LYS A 231 14.83 17.95 3.84
N ARG A 232 13.94 18.39 2.98
CA ARG A 232 12.55 18.65 3.36
C ARG A 232 11.81 17.35 3.67
N LEU A 233 12.07 16.28 2.91
CA LEU A 233 11.54 14.95 3.17
C LEU A 233 11.99 14.44 4.55
N GLU A 234 13.27 14.49 4.89
CA GLU A 234 13.79 14.04 6.18
C GLU A 234 13.17 14.81 7.36
N LYS A 235 13.00 16.12 7.23
CA LYS A 235 12.26 16.93 8.21
C LYS A 235 10.79 16.51 8.32
N SER A 236 10.15 16.17 7.22
CA SER A 236 8.76 15.72 7.19
C SER A 236 8.61 14.35 7.84
N LEU A 237 9.54 13.43 7.58
CA LEU A 237 9.59 12.13 8.27
C LEU A 237 9.72 12.32 9.80
N TYR A 238 10.55 13.24 10.23
CA TYR A 238 10.66 13.57 11.67
C TYR A 238 9.35 14.10 12.25
N MET A 239 8.59 14.91 11.51
CA MET A 239 7.32 15.50 11.97
C MET A 239 6.16 14.49 11.98
N PHE A 240 6.09 13.57 11.01
CA PHE A 240 4.93 12.71 10.83
C PHE A 240 5.13 11.29 11.37
N GLN A 241 6.34 10.91 11.77
CA GLN A 241 6.58 9.71 12.54
C GLN A 241 6.61 10.01 14.05
N SER A 242 6.35 9.00 14.87
CA SER A 242 6.52 9.10 16.30
C SER A 242 7.99 9.30 16.68
N SER A 243 8.27 10.08 17.71
CA SER A 243 9.59 10.14 18.33
C SER A 243 9.98 8.83 19.04
N SER A 244 9.00 7.95 19.28
CA SER A 244 9.18 6.60 19.83
C SER A 244 8.60 5.58 18.87
N PRO A 245 9.27 5.32 17.71
CA PRO A 245 8.77 4.38 16.71
C PRO A 245 8.84 2.95 17.25
N SER A 246 7.87 2.12 16.86
CA SER A 246 7.84 0.72 17.27
C SER A 246 8.91 -0.10 16.52
N TYR A 247 9.91 -0.59 17.26
CA TYR A 247 10.93 -1.48 16.71
C TYR A 247 10.37 -2.86 16.35
N VAL A 248 9.30 -3.29 17.00
CA VAL A 248 8.56 -4.51 16.64
C VAL A 248 7.99 -4.38 15.22
N ILE A 249 7.36 -3.23 14.91
CA ILE A 249 6.83 -2.95 13.56
C ILE A 249 7.98 -2.82 12.55
N ALA A 250 9.04 -2.08 12.87
CA ALA A 250 10.18 -1.88 11.98
C ALA A 250 10.90 -3.21 11.66
N SER A 251 11.13 -4.05 12.68
CA SER A 251 11.74 -5.37 12.49
C SER A 251 10.87 -6.30 11.67
N SER A 252 9.53 -6.26 11.84
CA SER A 252 8.62 -7.03 11.00
C SER A 252 8.68 -6.61 9.54
N ALA A 253 8.85 -5.31 9.27
CA ALA A 253 9.01 -4.79 7.92
C ALA A 253 10.33 -5.25 7.28
N ASP A 254 11.44 -5.26 8.03
CA ASP A 254 12.73 -5.75 7.52
C ASP A 254 12.71 -7.26 7.26
N ILE A 255 12.05 -8.06 8.11
CA ILE A 255 11.82 -9.48 7.86
C ILE A 255 11.01 -9.69 6.58
N ALA A 256 9.91 -8.95 6.41
CA ALA A 256 9.07 -9.04 5.22
C ALA A 256 9.80 -8.64 3.94
N ARG A 257 10.71 -7.66 4.00
CA ARG A 257 11.63 -7.33 2.89
C ARG A 257 12.52 -8.52 2.53
N ASP A 258 13.07 -9.21 3.53
CA ASP A 258 13.94 -10.38 3.30
C ASP A 258 13.17 -11.54 2.64
N GLU A 259 11.94 -11.79 3.09
CA GLU A 259 11.06 -12.83 2.53
C GLU A 259 10.67 -12.57 1.07
N LEU A 260 10.64 -11.30 0.61
CA LEU A 260 10.39 -10.95 -0.80
C LEU A 260 11.48 -11.46 -1.75
N THR A 261 12.66 -11.81 -1.25
CA THR A 261 13.74 -12.39 -2.07
C THR A 261 13.44 -13.83 -2.50
N ASP A 262 12.48 -14.50 -1.86
CA ASP A 262 11.98 -15.81 -2.28
C ASP A 262 10.78 -15.67 -3.23
N GLY A 263 11.08 -15.43 -4.52
CA GLY A 263 10.06 -15.30 -5.56
C GLY A 263 9.19 -16.54 -5.76
N ALA A 264 9.69 -17.75 -5.45
CA ALA A 264 8.98 -19.00 -5.71
C ALA A 264 7.68 -19.14 -4.90
N MET A 265 7.65 -18.60 -3.66
CA MET A 265 6.44 -18.58 -2.85
C MET A 265 5.36 -17.68 -3.47
N TRP A 266 5.77 -16.53 -4.00
CA TRP A 266 4.86 -15.58 -4.67
C TRP A 266 4.35 -16.11 -6.00
N GLU A 267 5.16 -16.81 -6.77
CA GLU A 267 4.74 -17.49 -8.01
C GLU A 267 3.69 -18.57 -7.73
N LYS A 268 3.88 -19.35 -6.66
CA LYS A 268 2.88 -20.32 -6.22
C LYS A 268 1.57 -19.64 -5.82
N THR A 269 1.62 -18.51 -5.10
CA THR A 269 0.44 -17.73 -4.73
C THR A 269 -0.28 -17.20 -5.97
N TYR A 270 0.47 -16.70 -6.96
CA TYR A 270 -0.06 -16.26 -8.24
C TYR A 270 -0.83 -17.39 -8.96
N ASP A 271 -0.23 -18.57 -9.08
CA ASP A 271 -0.84 -19.73 -9.74
C ASP A 271 -2.10 -20.22 -9.00
N MET A 272 -2.09 -20.19 -7.68
CA MET A 272 -3.27 -20.51 -6.87
C MET A 272 -4.42 -19.52 -7.12
N CYS A 273 -4.14 -18.23 -7.16
CA CYS A 273 -5.14 -17.20 -7.45
C CYS A 273 -5.70 -17.33 -8.86
N LYS A 274 -4.83 -17.60 -9.85
CA LYS A 274 -5.22 -17.84 -11.23
C LYS A 274 -6.17 -19.04 -11.33
N SER A 275 -5.79 -20.17 -10.75
CA SER A 275 -6.63 -21.38 -10.72
C SER A 275 -7.96 -21.15 -10.00
N PHE A 276 -7.99 -20.32 -8.94
CA PHE A 276 -9.22 -19.95 -8.27
C PHE A 276 -10.13 -19.11 -9.17
N LYS A 277 -9.58 -18.08 -9.84
CA LYS A 277 -10.35 -17.25 -10.80
C LYS A 277 -11.02 -18.10 -11.89
N GLU A 278 -10.28 -19.05 -12.46
CA GLU A 278 -10.81 -19.97 -13.47
C GLU A 278 -11.99 -20.78 -12.93
N LYS A 279 -11.83 -21.41 -11.76
CA LYS A 279 -12.87 -22.26 -11.15
C LYS A 279 -14.12 -21.48 -10.73
N ILE A 280 -13.95 -20.28 -10.16
CA ILE A 280 -15.08 -19.49 -9.66
C ILE A 280 -15.91 -18.93 -10.83
N THR A 281 -15.28 -18.63 -11.97
CA THR A 281 -15.96 -18.17 -13.18
C THR A 281 -16.96 -19.23 -13.70
N ASP A 282 -16.65 -20.51 -13.56
CA ASP A 282 -17.54 -21.62 -13.95
C ASP A 282 -18.84 -21.65 -13.12
N THR A 283 -18.89 -20.97 -11.98
CA THR A 283 -20.09 -20.87 -11.15
C THR A 283 -21.07 -19.77 -11.58
N GLY A 284 -20.68 -18.94 -12.58
CA GLY A 284 -21.46 -17.79 -13.06
C GLY A 284 -21.16 -16.49 -12.28
N ILE A 285 -20.29 -16.53 -11.27
CA ILE A 285 -19.79 -15.33 -10.59
C ILE A 285 -18.81 -14.63 -11.52
N LYS A 286 -19.02 -13.33 -11.76
CA LYS A 286 -18.08 -12.54 -12.55
C LYS A 286 -16.81 -12.26 -11.74
N VAL A 287 -15.66 -12.39 -12.38
CA VAL A 287 -14.35 -12.09 -11.80
C VAL A 287 -13.76 -10.91 -12.56
N LEU A 288 -13.30 -9.88 -11.83
CA LEU A 288 -12.62 -8.74 -12.44
C LEU A 288 -11.26 -9.19 -12.99
N GLU A 289 -11.03 -8.90 -14.26
CA GLU A 289 -9.70 -8.96 -14.86
C GLU A 289 -8.93 -7.71 -14.41
N ASN A 290 -7.97 -7.90 -13.54
CA ASN A 290 -7.13 -6.86 -12.97
C ASN A 290 -5.65 -7.21 -13.09
N ASP A 291 -4.78 -6.25 -12.84
CA ASP A 291 -3.33 -6.41 -13.03
C ASP A 291 -2.69 -7.19 -11.86
N ASP A 292 -3.23 -7.02 -10.64
CA ASP A 292 -2.77 -7.75 -9.45
C ASP A 292 -3.54 -9.06 -9.27
N MET A 293 -2.91 -10.18 -9.64
CA MET A 293 -3.51 -11.51 -9.55
C MET A 293 -3.91 -11.90 -8.12
N THR A 294 -3.23 -11.36 -7.10
CA THR A 294 -3.53 -11.66 -5.68
C THR A 294 -4.73 -10.90 -5.15
N ARG A 295 -5.26 -9.94 -5.93
CA ARG A 295 -6.47 -9.20 -5.65
C ARG A 295 -7.66 -9.84 -6.34
N LEU A 296 -8.42 -10.65 -5.61
CA LEU A 296 -9.59 -11.33 -6.16
C LEU A 296 -10.82 -10.46 -5.96
N VAL A 297 -11.43 -10.00 -7.05
CA VAL A 297 -12.65 -9.18 -7.04
C VAL A 297 -13.76 -9.97 -7.68
N LEU A 298 -14.76 -10.36 -6.89
CA LEU A 298 -15.88 -11.19 -7.28
C LEU A 298 -17.15 -10.35 -7.33
N ASN A 299 -17.85 -10.35 -8.45
CA ASN A 299 -19.05 -9.53 -8.67
C ASN A 299 -20.30 -10.38 -8.72
N PHE A 300 -21.28 -9.98 -7.93
CA PHE A 300 -22.55 -10.68 -7.74
C PHE A 300 -23.74 -10.04 -8.46
N SER A 301 -23.52 -9.07 -9.35
CA SER A 301 -24.60 -8.37 -10.07
C SER A 301 -25.49 -9.27 -10.93
N ASN A 302 -25.08 -10.51 -11.22
CA ASN A 302 -25.89 -11.50 -11.92
C ASN A 302 -26.83 -12.28 -10.99
N PHE A 303 -26.70 -12.12 -9.68
CA PHE A 303 -27.48 -12.81 -8.67
C PHE A 303 -28.41 -11.81 -7.96
N ASP A 304 -29.53 -12.29 -7.47
CA ASP A 304 -30.45 -11.45 -6.67
C ASP A 304 -29.99 -11.37 -5.20
N ILE A 305 -28.75 -10.88 -5.02
CA ILE A 305 -28.08 -10.73 -3.72
C ILE A 305 -27.12 -9.55 -3.76
N ALA A 306 -27.11 -8.72 -2.73
CA ALA A 306 -26.08 -7.70 -2.57
C ALA A 306 -24.76 -8.31 -2.05
N ALA A 307 -23.62 -7.73 -2.45
CA ALA A 307 -22.34 -8.26 -1.99
C ALA A 307 -22.13 -8.08 -0.48
N PHE A 308 -22.81 -7.14 0.17
CA PHE A 308 -22.88 -7.03 1.64
C PHE A 308 -23.50 -8.26 2.30
N ASP A 309 -24.55 -8.84 1.69
CA ASP A 309 -25.18 -10.07 2.21
C ASP A 309 -24.24 -11.28 2.00
N VAL A 310 -23.44 -11.27 0.94
CA VAL A 310 -22.39 -12.28 0.73
C VAL A 310 -21.30 -12.18 1.79
N ASP A 311 -20.89 -10.97 2.17
CA ASP A 311 -19.95 -10.75 3.28
C ASP A 311 -20.49 -11.33 4.60
N ASP A 312 -21.76 -11.06 4.92
CA ASP A 312 -22.43 -11.62 6.10
C ASP A 312 -22.45 -13.16 6.07
N ILE A 313 -22.75 -13.76 4.92
CA ILE A 313 -22.74 -15.21 4.74
C ILE A 313 -21.33 -15.78 4.97
N LEU A 314 -20.30 -15.18 4.36
CA LEU A 314 -18.92 -15.61 4.50
C LEU A 314 -18.45 -15.45 5.95
N SER A 315 -18.74 -14.32 6.58
CA SER A 315 -18.39 -14.05 7.98
C SER A 315 -19.03 -15.06 8.94
N ASN A 316 -20.31 -15.41 8.74
CA ASN A 316 -21.01 -16.44 9.53
C ASN A 316 -20.41 -17.85 9.33
N ASN A 317 -19.70 -18.07 8.21
CA ASN A 317 -18.96 -19.31 7.95
C ASN A 317 -17.48 -19.22 8.29
N GLY A 318 -17.06 -18.18 9.02
CA GLY A 318 -15.67 -18.03 9.51
C GLY A 318 -14.68 -17.53 8.47
N ILE A 319 -15.14 -16.89 7.42
CA ILE A 319 -14.31 -16.29 6.35
C ILE A 319 -14.45 -14.77 6.45
N ASP A 320 -13.33 -14.07 6.65
CA ASP A 320 -13.27 -12.62 6.65
C ASP A 320 -12.77 -12.12 5.29
N ILE A 321 -13.50 -11.22 4.66
CA ILE A 321 -13.11 -10.56 3.41
C ILE A 321 -12.47 -9.19 3.70
N GLU A 322 -11.81 -8.60 2.71
CA GLU A 322 -11.21 -7.28 2.87
C GLU A 322 -12.27 -6.16 2.78
N MET A 323 -13.17 -6.25 1.81
CA MET A 323 -14.17 -5.22 1.55
C MET A 323 -15.36 -5.81 0.78
N ALA A 324 -16.54 -5.27 1.03
CA ALA A 324 -17.71 -5.38 0.16
C ALA A 324 -18.18 -3.98 -0.28
N ASP A 325 -18.63 -3.86 -1.54
CA ASP A 325 -19.47 -2.78 -2.02
C ASP A 325 -20.85 -3.33 -2.42
N LEU A 326 -21.66 -2.59 -3.18
CA LEU A 326 -23.00 -3.05 -3.55
C LEU A 326 -22.97 -4.35 -4.39
N PHE A 327 -21.97 -4.51 -5.25
CA PHE A 327 -21.89 -5.60 -6.21
C PHE A 327 -20.68 -6.51 -6.05
N ASN A 328 -19.61 -6.01 -5.44
CA ASN A 328 -18.32 -6.67 -5.39
C ASN A 328 -17.91 -7.04 -3.98
N ILE A 329 -17.25 -8.19 -3.82
CA ILE A 329 -16.37 -8.47 -2.67
C ILE A 329 -14.93 -8.46 -3.12
N VAL A 330 -14.03 -8.06 -2.24
CA VAL A 330 -12.59 -8.01 -2.48
C VAL A 330 -11.89 -8.91 -1.46
N LEU A 331 -11.08 -9.83 -1.98
CA LEU A 331 -10.23 -10.73 -1.20
C LEU A 331 -8.76 -10.40 -1.48
N ILE A 332 -7.93 -10.43 -0.43
CA ILE A 332 -6.47 -10.28 -0.54
C ILE A 332 -5.83 -11.60 -0.20
N VAL A 333 -5.06 -12.15 -1.13
CA VAL A 333 -4.28 -13.37 -0.95
C VAL A 333 -2.81 -13.00 -0.79
N THR A 334 -2.16 -13.52 0.26
CA THR A 334 -0.74 -13.24 0.56
C THR A 334 -0.04 -14.50 1.05
#